data_e50c5e32061ec8a8f7288191f7db6ace
#
_entry.id   e50c5e32061ec8a8f7288191f7db6ace
#
_cell.length_a   1.000
_cell.length_b   1.000
_cell.length_c   1.000
_cell.angle_alpha   90.00
_cell.angle_beta   90.00
_cell.angle_gamma   90.00
#
_symmetry.space_group_name_H-M   'P 1'
#
loop_
_entity.id
_entity.type
_entity.pdbx_description
1 polymer ?
#
loop_
_entity_poly.entity_id
_entity_poly.type
_entity_poly.pdbx_seq_one_letter_code
_entity_poly.pdbx_strand_id
1 'polypeptide(L)'
;MYAIGRLAAGETVENAAEQLSTIARNEELKNGMSNTSMVATTTPLMTHLLGAARPALLAIAGASGALLLIACANAAALLLVHGAGRRREIAVRFALGARRLQVVRQLFCETMVLCLIAGVLGVGLAYVSFDAIVSRAPIAVPRLDQAAIDVRALLFALVVCLGTAVMVGLFPAWRHSGAALLAGLHDRSRSATPTSSSARTRKLLVAGQLAAVVVLLMAAGLFIRSFTALLRLDLGFDSRGVLTFNLGFSEDRHDTKEKQWALVDAVLDSARRLPEVVAAGAVYQRPLAGTIGWDTNVIIEGQPLASESASRNPILNWEAATPDYFRAMDIRLLHGRLFDERDTAKSLPVVIVGQSLAVRLWPRQDPLGRRMIAYGAPVAGNIPVWQTVVGVVEDARSREVEAPRFDLYLPYRQAPNQVQHFMVRVSGDPLAVVPALKAGVAAIDPEARVDGISTMEDVVNRAFAAWRFSIIVVSAFAAIALTFAAVGIATLVAFAATQRTREIGVRAALGAQRRDVVALVASEGTWTALAGLAVGVLTAWILRMSVESMLFGVAPGDALTFAAVPLLLGIVSV
;
A
#
# COMPACT_ATOMS: atom_id res chain seq x y z
N MET A 1 18.46 8.50 16.85
CA MET A 1 19.56 8.93 15.95
C MET A 1 19.72 7.89 14.87
N TYR A 2 19.76 8.28 13.59
CA TYR A 2 20.07 7.37 12.50
C TYR A 2 21.50 7.61 12.05
N ALA A 3 22.26 6.54 11.88
CA ALA A 3 23.59 6.58 11.31
C ALA A 3 23.65 5.62 10.12
N ILE A 4 24.29 6.03 9.04
CA ILE A 4 24.53 5.19 7.87
C ILE A 4 26.02 4.87 7.85
N GLY A 5 26.35 3.57 7.85
CA GLY A 5 27.72 3.09 7.80
C GLY A 5 27.93 2.08 6.69
N ARG A 6 29.17 1.96 6.23
CA ARG A 6 29.60 0.88 5.34
C ARG A 6 30.38 -0.14 6.17
N LEU A 7 29.97 -1.41 6.10
CA LEU A 7 30.67 -2.49 6.76
C LEU A 7 32.07 -2.69 6.13
N ALA A 8 33.04 -3.04 6.96
CA ALA A 8 34.35 -3.47 6.50
C ALA A 8 34.24 -4.78 5.71
N ALA A 9 35.23 -5.05 4.86
CA ALA A 9 35.24 -6.28 4.07
C ALA A 9 35.30 -7.50 4.98
N GLY A 10 34.32 -8.40 4.82
CA GLY A 10 34.19 -9.62 5.63
C GLY A 10 33.31 -9.52 6.87
N GLU A 11 32.84 -8.31 7.24
CA GLU A 11 31.92 -8.12 8.35
C GLU A 11 30.46 -8.32 7.93
N THR A 12 29.64 -8.86 8.86
CA THR A 12 28.21 -9.07 8.66
C THR A 12 27.39 -8.03 9.42
N VAL A 13 26.12 -7.90 9.03
CA VAL A 13 25.18 -6.98 9.69
C VAL A 13 24.96 -7.41 11.14
N GLU A 14 24.96 -8.72 11.41
CA GLU A 14 24.80 -9.32 12.73
C GLU A 14 25.97 -8.95 13.64
N ASN A 15 27.22 -9.08 13.16
CA ASN A 15 28.42 -8.69 13.89
C ASN A 15 28.41 -7.19 14.23
N ALA A 16 28.00 -6.34 13.28
CA ALA A 16 27.88 -4.91 13.52
C ALA A 16 26.81 -4.59 14.58
N ALA A 17 25.68 -5.31 14.55
CA ALA A 17 24.63 -5.17 15.57
C ALA A 17 25.14 -5.50 16.98
N GLU A 18 25.91 -6.58 17.10
CA GLU A 18 26.47 -7.04 18.37
C GLU A 18 27.52 -6.06 18.94
N GLN A 19 28.40 -5.57 18.07
CA GLN A 19 29.38 -4.53 18.44
C GLN A 19 28.69 -3.24 18.89
N LEU A 20 27.73 -2.73 18.13
CA LEU A 20 26.99 -1.52 18.48
C LEU A 20 26.16 -1.69 19.76
N SER A 21 25.57 -2.85 19.98
CA SER A 21 24.85 -3.16 21.21
C SER A 21 25.79 -3.20 22.43
N THR A 22 27.02 -3.70 22.24
CA THR A 22 28.06 -3.68 23.28
C THR A 22 28.51 -2.26 23.59
N ILE A 23 28.72 -1.42 22.57
CA ILE A 23 29.04 0.01 22.75
C ILE A 23 27.93 0.72 23.49
N ALA A 24 26.66 0.53 23.06
CA ALA A 24 25.50 1.14 23.72
C ALA A 24 25.41 0.75 25.20
N ARG A 25 25.61 -0.53 25.54
CA ARG A 25 25.64 -1.02 26.93
C ARG A 25 26.79 -0.41 27.75
N ASN A 26 27.98 -0.25 27.15
CA ASN A 26 29.11 0.36 27.83
C ASN A 26 28.89 1.85 28.10
N GLU A 27 28.27 2.56 27.16
CA GLU A 27 27.89 3.98 27.36
C GLU A 27 26.78 4.11 28.41
N GLU A 28 25.82 3.21 28.45
CA GLU A 28 24.80 3.14 29.50
C GLU A 28 25.43 2.98 30.91
N LEU A 29 26.42 2.10 31.05
CA LEU A 29 27.15 1.89 32.32
C LEU A 29 27.96 3.11 32.76
N LYS A 30 28.50 3.90 31.79
CA LYS A 30 29.29 5.09 32.10
C LYS A 30 28.43 6.31 32.49
N ASN A 31 27.31 6.48 31.81
CA ASN A 31 26.49 7.70 31.90
C ASN A 31 25.27 7.56 32.83
N GLY A 32 25.11 6.44 33.49
CA GLY A 32 24.00 6.18 34.41
C GLY A 32 22.64 6.22 33.74
N MET A 33 21.62 6.76 34.42
CA MET A 33 20.22 6.75 33.96
C MET A 33 19.94 7.54 32.66
N SER A 34 20.92 8.20 32.06
CA SER A 34 20.69 9.03 30.87
C SER A 34 20.49 8.23 29.56
N ASN A 35 20.82 6.94 29.56
CA ASN A 35 20.86 6.12 28.35
C ASN A 35 20.11 4.78 28.48
N THR A 36 19.13 4.73 29.34
CA THR A 36 18.39 3.52 29.65
C THR A 36 17.63 2.99 28.45
N SER A 37 17.95 1.76 28.04
CA SER A 37 17.29 1.00 26.96
C SER A 37 17.63 1.40 25.52
N MET A 38 18.79 2.01 25.26
CA MET A 38 19.26 2.14 23.87
C MET A 38 19.60 0.76 23.30
N VAL A 39 18.76 0.24 22.44
CA VAL A 39 19.05 -0.93 21.62
C VAL A 39 19.51 -0.45 20.26
N ALA A 40 20.76 -0.76 19.90
CA ALA A 40 21.26 -0.50 18.57
C ALA A 40 20.68 -1.56 17.60
N THR A 41 19.77 -1.15 16.75
CA THR A 41 19.25 -1.99 15.66
C THR A 41 19.99 -1.65 14.37
N THR A 42 20.52 -2.67 13.71
CA THR A 42 21.15 -2.53 12.40
C THR A 42 20.28 -3.21 11.34
N THR A 43 20.01 -2.50 10.28
CA THR A 43 19.27 -3.04 9.14
C THR A 43 20.01 -2.71 7.85
N PRO A 44 20.09 -3.63 6.88
CA PRO A 44 20.63 -3.30 5.57
C PRO A 44 19.89 -2.11 4.97
N LEU A 45 20.63 -1.13 4.43
CA LEU A 45 20.05 0.10 3.89
C LEU A 45 18.96 -0.18 2.86
N MET A 46 19.17 -1.18 1.99
CA MET A 46 18.16 -1.59 1.00
C MET A 46 16.88 -2.12 1.64
N THR A 47 17.00 -2.87 2.74
CA THR A 47 15.83 -3.36 3.49
C THR A 47 15.10 -2.21 4.17
N HIS A 48 15.82 -1.24 4.70
CA HIS A 48 15.22 -0.04 5.31
C HIS A 48 14.49 0.81 4.27
N LEU A 49 15.10 1.04 3.10
CA LEU A 49 14.53 1.88 2.03
C LEU A 49 13.39 1.20 1.28
N LEU A 50 13.49 -0.11 1.03
CA LEU A 50 12.54 -0.85 0.20
C LEU A 50 11.60 -1.74 1.01
N GLY A 51 11.84 -1.92 2.29
CA GLY A 51 11.08 -2.88 3.12
C GLY A 51 9.58 -2.64 3.08
N ALA A 52 9.16 -1.40 3.20
CA ALA A 52 7.76 -1.01 3.12
C ALA A 52 7.15 -1.15 1.69
N ALA A 53 7.96 -0.98 0.64
CA ALA A 53 7.52 -1.08 -0.75
C ALA A 53 7.51 -2.53 -1.28
N ARG A 54 8.31 -3.43 -0.68
CA ARG A 54 8.50 -4.81 -1.16
C ARG A 54 7.20 -5.62 -1.26
N PRO A 55 6.29 -5.63 -0.26
CA PRO A 55 5.02 -6.37 -0.37
C PRO A 55 4.16 -5.85 -1.52
N ALA A 56 4.08 -4.52 -1.71
CA ALA A 56 3.32 -3.90 -2.80
C ALA A 56 3.88 -4.28 -4.18
N LEU A 57 5.21 -4.25 -4.36
CA LEU A 57 5.86 -4.64 -5.60
C LEU A 57 5.64 -6.13 -5.91
N LEU A 58 5.71 -7.00 -4.90
CA LEU A 58 5.42 -8.43 -5.06
C LEU A 58 3.95 -8.68 -5.42
N ALA A 59 3.02 -7.95 -4.82
CA ALA A 59 1.60 -8.04 -5.15
C ALA A 59 1.33 -7.60 -6.60
N ILE A 60 1.92 -6.49 -7.05
CA ILE A 60 1.82 -6.01 -8.44
C ILE A 60 2.44 -7.02 -9.42
N ALA A 61 3.62 -7.57 -9.12
CA ALA A 61 4.26 -8.59 -9.95
C ALA A 61 3.42 -9.88 -10.02
N GLY A 62 2.85 -10.32 -8.89
CA GLY A 62 1.94 -11.47 -8.83
C GLY A 62 0.66 -11.25 -9.63
N ALA A 63 0.05 -10.07 -9.50
CA ALA A 63 -1.14 -9.70 -10.27
C ALA A 63 -0.86 -9.62 -11.77
N SER A 64 0.29 -9.05 -12.17
CA SER A 64 0.74 -9.00 -13.57
C SER A 64 0.96 -10.41 -14.13
N GLY A 65 1.60 -11.31 -13.35
CA GLY A 65 1.78 -12.71 -13.70
C GLY A 65 0.44 -13.45 -13.86
N ALA A 66 -0.52 -13.22 -12.97
CA ALA A 66 -1.85 -13.78 -13.06
C ALA A 66 -2.59 -13.30 -14.32
N LEU A 67 -2.54 -12.00 -14.64
CA LEU A 67 -3.13 -11.44 -15.87
C LEU A 67 -2.48 -12.05 -17.13
N LEU A 68 -1.16 -12.22 -17.14
CA LEU A 68 -0.46 -12.88 -18.24
C LEU A 68 -0.93 -14.32 -18.42
N LEU A 69 -1.07 -15.08 -17.33
CA LEU A 69 -1.59 -16.46 -17.39
C LEU A 69 -3.03 -16.49 -17.92
N ILE A 70 -3.88 -15.57 -17.51
CA ILE A 70 -5.25 -15.44 -18.01
C ILE A 70 -5.25 -15.14 -19.52
N ALA A 71 -4.41 -14.19 -19.97
CA ALA A 71 -4.27 -13.84 -21.37
C ALA A 71 -3.76 -15.03 -22.21
N CYS A 72 -2.75 -15.77 -21.71
CA CYS A 72 -2.24 -16.99 -22.33
C CYS A 72 -3.32 -18.08 -22.43
N ALA A 73 -4.11 -18.28 -21.38
CA ALA A 73 -5.20 -19.25 -21.38
C ALA A 73 -6.28 -18.89 -22.42
N ASN A 74 -6.65 -17.60 -22.53
CA ASN A 74 -7.57 -17.12 -23.55
C ASN A 74 -7.04 -17.32 -24.96
N ALA A 75 -5.79 -16.92 -25.21
CA ALA A 75 -5.14 -17.09 -26.50
C ALA A 75 -5.04 -18.59 -26.88
N ALA A 76 -4.67 -19.45 -25.93
CA ALA A 76 -4.64 -20.89 -26.14
C ALA A 76 -6.04 -21.45 -26.45
N ALA A 77 -7.08 -21.03 -25.74
CA ALA A 77 -8.45 -21.43 -25.99
C ALA A 77 -8.92 -21.03 -27.40
N LEU A 78 -8.64 -19.77 -27.81
CA LEU A 78 -8.96 -19.28 -29.16
C LEU A 78 -8.23 -20.05 -30.25
N LEU A 79 -6.94 -20.35 -30.08
CA LEU A 79 -6.16 -21.14 -31.05
C LEU A 79 -6.66 -22.60 -31.15
N LEU A 80 -7.10 -23.19 -30.04
CA LEU A 80 -7.73 -24.50 -30.04
C LEU A 80 -9.04 -24.50 -30.84
N VAL A 81 -9.83 -23.44 -30.75
CA VAL A 81 -11.07 -23.25 -31.54
C VAL A 81 -10.74 -23.11 -33.03
N HIS A 82 -9.79 -22.23 -33.38
CA HIS A 82 -9.34 -22.02 -34.77
C HIS A 82 -8.73 -23.29 -35.37
N GLY A 83 -7.91 -24.03 -34.60
CA GLY A 83 -7.33 -25.30 -35.03
C GLY A 83 -8.38 -26.37 -35.31
N ALA A 84 -9.49 -26.37 -34.57
CA ALA A 84 -10.60 -27.29 -34.83
C ALA A 84 -11.29 -27.03 -36.18
N GLY A 85 -11.42 -25.75 -36.58
CA GLY A 85 -11.94 -25.36 -37.91
C GLY A 85 -11.02 -25.77 -39.08
N ARG A 86 -9.70 -25.79 -38.85
CA ARG A 86 -8.67 -26.12 -39.86
C ARG A 86 -8.33 -27.61 -39.94
N ARG A 87 -9.03 -28.49 -39.22
CA ARG A 87 -8.74 -29.93 -39.20
C ARG A 87 -8.75 -30.55 -40.60
N ARG A 88 -9.71 -30.20 -41.46
CA ARG A 88 -9.82 -30.68 -42.82
C ARG A 88 -8.61 -30.25 -43.68
N GLU A 89 -8.20 -29.02 -43.58
CA GLU A 89 -7.04 -28.47 -44.29
C GLU A 89 -5.74 -29.18 -43.85
N ILE A 90 -5.55 -29.36 -42.55
CA ILE A 90 -4.40 -30.08 -41.99
C ILE A 90 -4.40 -31.54 -42.41
N ALA A 91 -5.55 -32.20 -42.43
CA ALA A 91 -5.69 -33.58 -42.90
C ALA A 91 -5.33 -33.75 -44.40
N VAL A 92 -5.76 -32.81 -45.26
CA VAL A 92 -5.39 -32.78 -46.67
C VAL A 92 -3.88 -32.61 -46.85
N ARG A 93 -3.23 -31.75 -46.08
CA ARG A 93 -1.78 -31.52 -46.11
C ARG A 93 -1.01 -32.81 -45.73
N PHE A 94 -1.46 -33.53 -44.69
CA PHE A 94 -0.87 -34.82 -44.33
C PHE A 94 -1.07 -35.87 -45.42
N ALA A 95 -2.24 -35.88 -46.05
CA ALA A 95 -2.52 -36.79 -47.17
C ALA A 95 -1.62 -36.48 -48.38
N LEU A 96 -1.20 -35.24 -48.57
CA LEU A 96 -0.25 -34.79 -49.60
C LEU A 96 1.23 -34.96 -49.19
N GLY A 97 1.52 -35.60 -48.01
CA GLY A 97 2.87 -35.93 -47.58
C GLY A 97 3.57 -34.89 -46.68
N ALA A 98 2.84 -33.91 -46.14
CA ALA A 98 3.44 -32.97 -45.21
C ALA A 98 3.93 -33.63 -43.93
N ARG A 99 5.16 -33.33 -43.51
CA ARG A 99 5.73 -33.83 -42.24
C ARG A 99 5.13 -33.09 -41.04
N ARG A 100 4.97 -33.81 -39.93
CA ARG A 100 4.44 -33.28 -38.67
C ARG A 100 5.15 -31.99 -38.24
N LEU A 101 6.47 -31.94 -38.34
CA LEU A 101 7.28 -30.78 -37.97
C LEU A 101 6.96 -29.51 -38.82
N GLN A 102 6.59 -29.71 -40.09
CA GLN A 102 6.23 -28.59 -40.99
C GLN A 102 4.94 -27.91 -40.52
N VAL A 103 3.92 -28.68 -40.13
CA VAL A 103 2.64 -28.17 -39.63
C VAL A 103 2.85 -27.48 -38.28
N VAL A 104 3.61 -28.10 -37.36
CA VAL A 104 3.94 -27.50 -36.06
C VAL A 104 4.71 -26.18 -36.24
N ARG A 105 5.72 -26.15 -37.10
CA ARG A 105 6.50 -24.94 -37.39
C ARG A 105 5.63 -23.84 -37.96
N GLN A 106 4.71 -24.14 -38.85
CA GLN A 106 3.81 -23.14 -39.42
C GLN A 106 2.92 -22.52 -38.34
N LEU A 107 2.22 -23.34 -37.53
CA LEU A 107 1.35 -22.88 -36.45
C LEU A 107 2.12 -22.07 -35.40
N PHE A 108 3.35 -22.51 -35.12
CA PHE A 108 4.23 -21.77 -34.19
C PHE A 108 4.64 -20.41 -34.77
N CYS A 109 5.02 -20.33 -36.07
CA CYS A 109 5.36 -19.05 -36.69
C CYS A 109 4.15 -18.10 -36.73
N GLU A 110 2.94 -18.59 -37.04
CA GLU A 110 1.72 -17.77 -36.99
C GLU A 110 1.51 -17.19 -35.56
N THR A 111 1.64 -18.03 -34.53
CA THR A 111 1.52 -17.57 -33.13
C THR A 111 2.63 -16.61 -32.72
N MET A 112 3.87 -16.87 -33.14
CA MET A 112 5.03 -16.03 -32.88
C MET A 112 4.82 -14.62 -33.41
N VAL A 113 4.36 -14.48 -34.66
CA VAL A 113 4.10 -13.19 -35.28
C VAL A 113 3.03 -12.41 -34.48
N LEU A 114 1.94 -13.09 -34.07
CA LEU A 114 0.89 -12.47 -33.27
C LEU A 114 1.43 -12.01 -31.90
N CYS A 115 2.25 -12.84 -31.22
CA CYS A 115 2.86 -12.48 -29.95
C CYS A 115 3.85 -11.32 -30.07
N LEU A 116 4.62 -11.24 -31.16
CA LEU A 116 5.54 -10.14 -31.41
C LEU A 116 4.78 -8.83 -31.68
N ILE A 117 3.73 -8.86 -32.49
CA ILE A 117 2.88 -7.68 -32.71
C ILE A 117 2.26 -7.21 -31.39
N ALA A 118 1.69 -8.13 -30.62
CA ALA A 118 1.14 -7.82 -29.31
C ALA A 118 2.21 -7.26 -28.33
N GLY A 119 3.43 -7.81 -28.39
CA GLY A 119 4.56 -7.33 -27.61
C GLY A 119 4.97 -5.89 -27.97
N VAL A 120 5.07 -5.58 -29.27
CA VAL A 120 5.38 -4.22 -29.73
C VAL A 120 4.28 -3.23 -29.31
N LEU A 121 3.01 -3.61 -29.47
CA LEU A 121 1.88 -2.76 -29.02
C LEU A 121 1.89 -2.61 -27.49
N GLY A 122 2.21 -3.68 -26.74
CA GLY A 122 2.30 -3.62 -25.29
C GLY A 122 3.45 -2.72 -24.79
N VAL A 123 4.62 -2.80 -25.41
CA VAL A 123 5.74 -1.90 -25.11
C VAL A 123 5.41 -0.46 -25.46
N GLY A 124 4.75 -0.22 -26.64
CA GLY A 124 4.28 1.11 -27.02
C GLY A 124 3.29 1.70 -26.03
N LEU A 125 2.31 0.90 -25.58
CA LEU A 125 1.34 1.32 -24.55
C LEU A 125 2.04 1.59 -23.21
N ALA A 126 3.00 0.75 -22.80
CA ALA A 126 3.79 0.96 -21.59
C ALA A 126 4.56 2.28 -21.67
N TYR A 127 5.17 2.58 -22.82
CA TYR A 127 5.90 3.83 -23.03
C TYR A 127 5.00 5.07 -22.91
N VAL A 128 3.83 5.05 -23.52
CA VAL A 128 2.86 6.18 -23.48
C VAL A 128 2.27 6.36 -22.06
N SER A 129 2.04 5.27 -21.34
CA SER A 129 1.45 5.33 -19.99
C SER A 129 2.48 5.50 -18.88
N PHE A 130 3.78 5.36 -19.16
CA PHE A 130 4.84 5.36 -18.18
C PHE A 130 4.85 6.63 -17.33
N ASP A 131 4.91 7.80 -17.97
CA ASP A 131 4.94 9.09 -17.27
C ASP A 131 3.68 9.34 -16.44
N ALA A 132 2.52 8.91 -16.95
CA ALA A 132 1.25 9.03 -16.25
C ALA A 132 1.19 8.13 -14.99
N ILE A 133 1.84 6.98 -15.01
CA ILE A 133 1.94 6.07 -13.87
C ILE A 133 2.95 6.60 -12.85
N VAL A 134 4.14 6.99 -13.31
CA VAL A 134 5.23 7.48 -12.44
C VAL A 134 4.81 8.78 -11.74
N SER A 135 4.17 9.72 -12.45
CA SER A 135 3.72 10.99 -11.86
C SER A 135 2.65 10.83 -10.78
N ARG A 136 1.89 9.73 -10.79
CA ARG A 136 0.87 9.41 -9.79
C ARG A 136 1.35 8.45 -8.71
N ALA A 137 2.53 7.87 -8.89
CA ALA A 137 3.09 6.95 -7.92
C ALA A 137 3.53 7.71 -6.65
N PRO A 138 3.42 7.10 -5.47
CA PRO A 138 3.80 7.74 -4.21
C PRO A 138 5.31 8.01 -4.17
N ILE A 139 5.68 9.18 -3.65
CA ILE A 139 7.08 9.61 -3.46
C ILE A 139 7.88 8.64 -2.58
N ALA A 140 7.17 7.77 -1.84
CA ALA A 140 7.77 6.79 -0.94
C ALA A 140 8.56 5.65 -1.65
N VAL A 141 8.47 5.53 -3.00
CA VAL A 141 9.28 4.56 -3.73
C VAL A 141 10.62 5.21 -4.08
N PRO A 142 11.73 4.78 -3.44
CA PRO A 142 13.05 5.38 -3.69
C PRO A 142 13.45 5.22 -5.16
N ARG A 143 14.05 6.27 -5.74
CA ARG A 143 14.54 6.30 -7.12
C ARG A 143 13.48 6.09 -8.20
N LEU A 144 12.23 6.38 -7.92
CA LEU A 144 11.18 6.29 -8.93
C LEU A 144 11.39 7.31 -10.05
N ASP A 145 12.00 8.44 -9.74
CA ASP A 145 12.48 9.47 -10.68
C ASP A 145 13.54 8.97 -11.67
N GLN A 146 14.28 7.92 -11.30
CA GLN A 146 15.26 7.26 -12.15
C GLN A 146 14.70 6.05 -12.91
N ALA A 147 13.42 5.72 -12.68
CA ALA A 147 12.80 4.62 -13.41
C ALA A 147 12.69 4.98 -14.90
N ALA A 148 13.09 4.06 -15.75
CA ALA A 148 13.03 4.21 -17.20
C ALA A 148 12.79 2.84 -17.85
N ILE A 149 12.19 2.87 -19.04
CA ILE A 149 12.10 1.66 -19.87
C ILE A 149 13.47 1.48 -20.53
N ASP A 150 14.33 0.73 -19.87
CA ASP A 150 15.69 0.45 -20.33
C ASP A 150 15.77 -0.84 -21.19
N VAL A 151 16.98 -1.15 -21.68
CA VAL A 151 17.23 -2.36 -22.48
C VAL A 151 16.90 -3.64 -21.69
N ARG A 152 17.03 -3.65 -20.36
CA ARG A 152 16.71 -4.82 -19.53
C ARG A 152 15.21 -5.07 -19.49
N ALA A 153 14.41 -4.02 -19.38
CA ALA A 153 12.95 -4.10 -19.44
C ALA A 153 12.49 -4.60 -20.82
N LEU A 154 13.12 -4.12 -21.92
CA LEU A 154 12.82 -4.58 -23.27
C LEU A 154 13.21 -6.06 -23.50
N LEU A 155 14.37 -6.49 -23.00
CA LEU A 155 14.79 -7.89 -23.03
C LEU A 155 13.84 -8.78 -22.22
N PHE A 156 13.43 -8.34 -21.06
CA PHE A 156 12.44 -9.05 -20.25
C PHE A 156 11.10 -9.18 -21.01
N ALA A 157 10.60 -8.10 -21.60
CA ALA A 157 9.39 -8.13 -22.42
C ALA A 157 9.53 -9.10 -23.60
N LEU A 158 10.68 -9.11 -24.28
CA LEU A 158 10.96 -10.06 -25.36
C LEU A 158 10.94 -11.51 -24.87
N VAL A 159 11.58 -11.80 -23.74
CA VAL A 159 11.58 -13.16 -23.14
C VAL A 159 10.16 -13.59 -22.77
N VAL A 160 9.36 -12.68 -22.21
CA VAL A 160 7.94 -12.96 -21.91
C VAL A 160 7.14 -13.23 -23.18
N CYS A 161 7.33 -12.44 -24.25
CA CYS A 161 6.68 -12.68 -25.55
C CYS A 161 7.05 -14.02 -26.15
N LEU A 162 8.34 -14.37 -26.16
CA LEU A 162 8.81 -15.65 -26.68
C LEU A 162 8.29 -16.83 -25.84
N GLY A 163 8.34 -16.72 -24.51
CA GLY A 163 7.78 -17.70 -23.59
C GLY A 163 6.28 -17.92 -23.80
N THR A 164 5.53 -16.83 -23.97
CA THR A 164 4.09 -16.86 -24.28
C THR A 164 3.84 -17.56 -25.62
N ALA A 165 4.60 -17.22 -26.67
CA ALA A 165 4.48 -17.85 -27.98
C ALA A 165 4.76 -19.36 -27.91
N VAL A 166 5.75 -19.79 -27.13
CA VAL A 166 6.04 -21.22 -26.89
C VAL A 166 4.88 -21.88 -26.14
N MET A 167 4.40 -21.32 -25.05
CA MET A 167 3.30 -21.89 -24.27
C MET A 167 2.00 -22.01 -25.09
N VAL A 168 1.64 -20.94 -25.78
CA VAL A 168 0.36 -20.84 -26.49
C VAL A 168 0.42 -21.53 -27.87
N GLY A 169 1.56 -21.47 -28.57
CA GLY A 169 1.71 -22.00 -29.91
C GLY A 169 2.19 -23.45 -29.95
N LEU A 170 3.26 -23.78 -29.21
CA LEU A 170 3.90 -25.09 -29.32
C LEU A 170 3.10 -26.21 -28.61
N PHE A 171 2.57 -25.92 -27.42
CA PHE A 171 1.84 -26.91 -26.63
C PHE A 171 0.57 -27.43 -27.34
N PRO A 172 -0.33 -26.61 -27.87
CA PRO A 172 -1.46 -27.08 -28.67
C PRO A 172 -1.05 -27.72 -29.99
N ALA A 173 -0.06 -27.15 -30.70
CA ALA A 173 0.42 -27.68 -31.96
C ALA A 173 1.00 -29.09 -31.81
N TRP A 174 1.80 -29.34 -30.78
CA TRP A 174 2.36 -30.65 -30.47
C TRP A 174 1.27 -31.69 -30.13
N ARG A 175 0.25 -31.25 -29.38
CA ARG A 175 -0.85 -32.13 -28.97
C ARG A 175 -1.80 -32.48 -30.13
N HIS A 176 -2.02 -31.54 -31.06
CA HIS A 176 -2.88 -31.80 -32.25
C HIS A 176 -2.19 -32.56 -33.37
N SER A 177 -0.87 -32.59 -33.42
CA SER A 177 -0.10 -33.28 -34.43
C SER A 177 0.15 -34.77 -34.12
N GLY A 178 -0.41 -35.31 -33.02
CA GLY A 178 -0.28 -36.71 -32.60
C GLY A 178 -1.24 -37.65 -33.33
N ALA A 179 -1.10 -38.95 -33.08
CA ALA A 179 -1.75 -40.08 -33.73
C ALA A 179 -3.30 -40.05 -33.88
N ALA A 180 -3.97 -39.09 -33.21
CA ALA A 180 -5.42 -38.87 -33.31
C ALA A 180 -5.89 -38.46 -34.73
N LEU A 181 -5.01 -37.94 -35.58
CA LEU A 181 -5.33 -37.57 -36.96
C LEU A 181 -5.43 -38.79 -37.88
N LEU A 182 -4.65 -39.84 -37.61
CA LEU A 182 -4.72 -41.10 -38.37
C LEU A 182 -5.99 -41.91 -38.04
N ALA A 183 -6.47 -41.83 -36.79
CA ALA A 183 -7.74 -42.46 -36.41
C ALA A 183 -8.96 -41.78 -37.08
N GLY A 184 -8.91 -40.47 -37.34
CA GLY A 184 -10.00 -39.71 -37.98
C GLY A 184 -10.20 -40.03 -39.48
N LEU A 185 -9.23 -40.63 -40.15
CA LEU A 185 -9.35 -41.06 -41.53
C LEU A 185 -10.02 -42.44 -41.67
N HIS A 186 -9.98 -43.25 -40.62
CA HIS A 186 -10.60 -44.60 -40.59
C HIS A 186 -12.05 -44.58 -40.08
N ASP A 187 -12.48 -43.51 -39.43
CA ASP A 187 -13.82 -43.42 -38.81
C ASP A 187 -14.82 -42.71 -39.74
N ARG A 188 -15.11 -43.34 -40.89
CA ARG A 188 -16.20 -42.94 -41.78
C ARG A 188 -17.58 -43.36 -41.29
N SER A 189 -17.68 -44.03 -40.15
CA SER A 189 -18.95 -44.55 -39.65
C SER A 189 -19.03 -44.38 -38.13
N ARG A 190 -20.06 -43.63 -37.72
CA ARG A 190 -20.60 -43.47 -36.35
C ARG A 190 -19.93 -42.41 -35.48
N SER A 191 -20.67 -41.29 -35.32
CA SER A 191 -20.67 -40.39 -34.14
C SER A 191 -19.32 -40.18 -33.43
N ALA A 192 -18.38 -39.49 -34.08
CA ALA A 192 -17.15 -39.10 -33.42
C ALA A 192 -17.46 -38.08 -32.32
N THR A 193 -17.70 -38.59 -31.14
CA THR A 193 -17.65 -37.81 -29.90
C THR A 193 -16.27 -37.11 -29.83
N PRO A 194 -16.18 -35.79 -29.61
CA PRO A 194 -14.90 -35.12 -29.56
C PRO A 194 -14.00 -35.84 -28.57
N THR A 195 -12.74 -36.10 -28.94
CA THR A 195 -11.79 -36.76 -28.03
C THR A 195 -11.83 -36.10 -26.69
N SER A 196 -12.25 -36.82 -25.65
CA SER A 196 -12.50 -36.34 -24.27
C SER A 196 -11.34 -35.54 -23.69
N SER A 197 -10.15 -35.73 -24.21
CA SER A 197 -8.90 -35.04 -23.86
C SER A 197 -8.88 -33.53 -24.23
N SER A 198 -9.37 -33.12 -25.40
CA SER A 198 -9.38 -31.72 -25.85
C SER A 198 -10.39 -30.90 -25.06
N ALA A 199 -11.56 -31.47 -24.76
CA ALA A 199 -12.59 -30.83 -23.96
C ALA A 199 -12.14 -30.63 -22.49
N ARG A 200 -11.45 -31.62 -21.91
CA ARG A 200 -10.91 -31.51 -20.53
C ARG A 200 -9.85 -30.42 -20.41
N THR A 201 -8.91 -30.36 -21.37
CA THR A 201 -7.84 -29.33 -21.32
C THR A 201 -8.44 -27.94 -21.34
N ARG A 202 -9.45 -27.70 -22.18
CA ARG A 202 -10.10 -26.38 -22.25
C ARG A 202 -10.89 -26.07 -20.98
N LYS A 203 -11.64 -27.04 -20.43
CA LYS A 203 -12.34 -26.85 -19.13
C LYS A 203 -11.34 -26.49 -18.01
N LEU A 204 -10.16 -27.13 -17.97
CA LEU A 204 -9.10 -26.84 -17.04
C LEU A 204 -8.51 -25.43 -17.24
N LEU A 205 -8.30 -24.99 -18.49
CA LEU A 205 -7.81 -23.63 -18.78
C LEU A 205 -8.80 -22.57 -18.31
N VAL A 206 -10.10 -22.75 -18.62
CA VAL A 206 -11.14 -21.80 -18.20
C VAL A 206 -11.34 -21.83 -16.68
N ALA A 207 -11.33 -23.00 -16.04
CA ALA A 207 -11.40 -23.09 -14.59
C ALA A 207 -10.20 -22.41 -13.90
N GLY A 208 -8.98 -22.63 -14.40
CA GLY A 208 -7.77 -21.99 -13.89
C GLY A 208 -7.79 -20.48 -14.10
N GLN A 209 -8.28 -20.02 -15.26
CA GLN A 209 -8.48 -18.60 -15.52
C GLN A 209 -9.48 -17.97 -14.54
N LEU A 210 -10.64 -18.59 -14.34
CA LEU A 210 -11.64 -18.11 -13.38
C LEU A 210 -11.09 -18.10 -11.95
N ALA A 211 -10.30 -19.11 -11.57
CA ALA A 211 -9.64 -19.13 -10.29
C ALA A 211 -8.69 -17.94 -10.10
N ALA A 212 -7.88 -17.60 -11.11
CA ALA A 212 -6.99 -16.44 -11.08
C ALA A 212 -7.78 -15.12 -11.00
N VAL A 213 -8.90 -15.02 -11.74
CA VAL A 213 -9.79 -13.84 -11.67
C VAL A 213 -10.40 -13.66 -10.28
N VAL A 214 -10.85 -14.76 -9.65
CA VAL A 214 -11.36 -14.75 -8.26
C VAL A 214 -10.32 -14.20 -7.31
N VAL A 215 -9.07 -14.67 -7.39
CA VAL A 215 -7.97 -14.19 -6.53
C VAL A 215 -7.74 -12.68 -6.71
N LEU A 216 -7.69 -12.20 -7.97
CA LEU A 216 -7.49 -10.77 -8.24
C LEU A 216 -8.67 -9.91 -7.77
N LEU A 217 -9.90 -10.37 -7.97
CA LEU A 217 -11.09 -9.64 -7.50
C LEU A 217 -11.18 -9.64 -5.96
N MET A 218 -10.82 -10.73 -5.29
CA MET A 218 -10.77 -10.76 -3.83
C MET A 218 -9.70 -9.82 -3.30
N ALA A 219 -8.50 -9.82 -3.88
CA ALA A 219 -7.46 -8.86 -3.53
C ALA A 219 -7.98 -7.42 -3.71
N ALA A 220 -8.57 -7.10 -4.86
CA ALA A 220 -9.13 -5.76 -5.11
C ALA A 220 -10.22 -5.39 -4.08
N GLY A 221 -11.12 -6.31 -3.78
CA GLY A 221 -12.18 -6.10 -2.78
C GLY A 221 -11.63 -5.82 -1.38
N LEU A 222 -10.62 -6.58 -0.94
CA LEU A 222 -9.94 -6.36 0.34
C LEU A 222 -9.23 -5.00 0.38
N PHE A 223 -8.51 -4.62 -0.70
CA PHE A 223 -7.86 -3.31 -0.79
C PHE A 223 -8.86 -2.16 -0.79
N ILE A 224 -9.97 -2.26 -1.53
CA ILE A 224 -11.03 -1.24 -1.54
C ILE A 224 -11.63 -1.07 -0.14
N ARG A 225 -11.91 -2.17 0.56
CA ARG A 225 -12.42 -2.11 1.93
C ARG A 225 -11.42 -1.55 2.92
N SER A 226 -10.17 -1.98 2.82
CA SER A 226 -9.07 -1.45 3.63
C SER A 226 -8.93 0.07 3.48
N PHE A 227 -9.02 0.56 2.27
CA PHE A 227 -8.95 2.01 2.02
C PHE A 227 -10.19 2.76 2.51
N THR A 228 -11.38 2.19 2.32
CA THR A 228 -12.59 2.82 2.87
C THR A 228 -12.57 2.88 4.40
N ALA A 229 -11.97 1.89 5.06
CA ALA A 229 -11.71 1.93 6.50
C ALA A 229 -10.71 3.03 6.85
N LEU A 230 -9.65 3.17 6.05
CA LEU A 230 -8.64 4.21 6.23
C LEU A 230 -9.20 5.62 6.03
N LEU A 231 -10.05 5.84 5.04
CA LEU A 231 -10.72 7.14 4.81
C LEU A 231 -11.70 7.55 5.92
N ARG A 232 -12.19 6.58 6.68
CA ARG A 232 -13.08 6.80 7.83
C ARG A 232 -12.32 6.90 9.15
N LEU A 233 -11.00 6.76 9.10
CA LEU A 233 -10.18 6.83 10.28
C LEU A 233 -10.20 8.25 10.85
N ASP A 234 -10.53 8.35 12.12
CA ASP A 234 -10.37 9.59 12.86
C ASP A 234 -8.86 9.80 13.12
N LEU A 235 -8.35 10.91 12.59
CA LEU A 235 -6.95 11.30 12.78
C LEU A 235 -6.72 11.99 14.13
N GLY A 236 -7.79 12.35 14.85
CA GLY A 236 -7.73 13.10 16.10
C GLY A 236 -7.38 14.58 15.89
N PHE A 237 -7.39 15.06 14.64
CA PHE A 237 -7.22 16.47 14.29
C PHE A 237 -7.96 16.78 12.98
N ASP A 238 -8.32 18.06 12.77
CA ASP A 238 -8.90 18.53 11.51
C ASP A 238 -7.83 19.20 10.63
N SER A 239 -7.57 18.57 9.46
CA SER A 239 -6.59 19.06 8.48
C SER A 239 -7.12 20.20 7.60
N ARG A 240 -8.43 20.43 7.56
CA ARG A 240 -9.06 21.41 6.66
C ARG A 240 -8.74 22.83 7.07
N GLY A 241 -8.39 23.66 6.08
CA GLY A 241 -8.10 25.07 6.32
C GLY A 241 -6.83 25.32 7.14
N VAL A 242 -5.90 24.36 7.25
CA VAL A 242 -4.65 24.52 7.99
C VAL A 242 -3.47 24.58 7.03
N LEU A 243 -2.73 25.71 7.08
CA LEU A 243 -1.42 25.86 6.48
C LEU A 243 -0.35 25.34 7.43
N THR A 244 0.63 24.61 6.92
CA THR A 244 1.82 24.21 7.67
C THR A 244 3.09 24.68 6.97
N PHE A 245 4.08 25.09 7.74
CA PHE A 245 5.40 25.46 7.26
C PHE A 245 6.47 25.23 8.33
N ASN A 246 7.73 25.21 7.92
CA ASN A 246 8.86 25.14 8.80
C ASN A 246 9.53 26.51 8.89
N LEU A 247 10.03 26.85 10.07
CA LEU A 247 10.81 28.06 10.29
C LEU A 247 12.29 27.66 10.47
N GLY A 248 13.13 28.04 9.51
CA GLY A 248 14.57 27.98 9.64
C GLY A 248 15.11 29.35 10.06
N PHE A 249 16.07 29.38 10.97
CA PHE A 249 16.74 30.62 11.42
C PHE A 249 18.22 30.35 11.70
N SER A 250 19.00 31.44 11.80
CA SER A 250 20.43 31.36 12.10
C SER A 250 20.63 31.09 13.60
N GLU A 251 21.37 30.01 13.93
CA GLU A 251 21.73 29.70 15.32
C GLU A 251 22.64 30.77 15.94
N ASP A 252 23.47 31.44 15.16
CA ASP A 252 24.34 32.51 15.66
C ASP A 252 23.57 33.74 16.18
N ARG A 253 22.43 34.05 15.58
CA ARG A 253 21.55 35.15 16.00
C ARG A 253 20.60 34.74 17.13
N HIS A 254 20.17 33.50 17.11
CA HIS A 254 19.24 32.92 18.09
C HIS A 254 19.95 31.87 18.94
N ASP A 255 21.10 32.24 19.53
CA ASP A 255 22.03 31.39 20.28
C ASP A 255 21.48 30.93 21.65
N THR A 256 20.43 31.62 22.16
CA THR A 256 19.77 31.25 23.41
C THR A 256 18.34 30.84 23.22
N LYS A 257 17.83 30.01 24.14
CA LYS A 257 16.44 29.54 24.10
C LYS A 257 15.45 30.73 24.20
N GLU A 258 15.77 31.72 24.98
CA GLU A 258 14.94 32.93 25.14
C GLU A 258 14.77 33.68 23.81
N LYS A 259 15.84 33.83 23.03
CA LYS A 259 15.78 34.46 21.70
C LYS A 259 14.96 33.59 20.72
N GLN A 260 15.10 32.27 20.79
CA GLN A 260 14.35 31.34 19.97
C GLN A 260 12.85 31.38 20.30
N TRP A 261 12.48 31.39 21.59
CA TRP A 261 11.09 31.54 22.02
C TRP A 261 10.53 32.91 21.59
N ALA A 262 11.30 33.98 21.72
CA ALA A 262 10.88 35.31 21.27
C ALA A 262 10.62 35.36 19.76
N LEU A 263 11.44 34.67 18.95
CA LEU A 263 11.20 34.55 17.51
C LEU A 263 9.92 33.78 17.22
N VAL A 264 9.72 32.62 17.86
CA VAL A 264 8.51 31.80 17.70
C VAL A 264 7.26 32.60 18.04
N ASP A 265 7.28 33.30 19.18
CA ASP A 265 6.16 34.14 19.62
C ASP A 265 5.88 35.28 18.63
N ALA A 266 6.93 36.01 18.19
CA ALA A 266 6.78 37.07 17.21
C ALA A 266 6.18 36.59 15.87
N VAL A 267 6.60 35.42 15.38
CA VAL A 267 6.06 34.81 14.17
C VAL A 267 4.59 34.42 14.35
N LEU A 268 4.25 33.77 15.48
CA LEU A 268 2.87 33.40 15.78
C LEU A 268 1.96 34.63 15.93
N ASP A 269 2.44 35.67 16.58
CA ASP A 269 1.71 36.94 16.74
C ASP A 269 1.54 37.66 15.39
N SER A 270 2.54 37.61 14.53
CA SER A 270 2.42 38.14 13.18
C SER A 270 1.36 37.37 12.36
N ALA A 271 1.34 36.04 12.47
CA ALA A 271 0.33 35.22 11.80
C ALA A 271 -1.09 35.51 12.35
N ARG A 272 -1.26 35.60 13.68
CA ARG A 272 -2.57 35.89 14.33
C ARG A 272 -3.15 37.26 13.96
N ARG A 273 -2.32 38.22 13.53
CA ARG A 273 -2.77 39.53 13.05
C ARG A 273 -3.40 39.55 11.68
N LEU A 274 -3.23 38.46 10.90
CA LEU A 274 -3.87 38.35 9.60
C LEU A 274 -5.38 38.06 9.75
N PRO A 275 -6.25 38.81 9.04
CA PRO A 275 -7.71 38.74 9.24
C PRO A 275 -8.32 37.36 9.05
N GLU A 276 -7.78 36.58 8.14
CA GLU A 276 -8.27 35.24 7.82
C GLU A 276 -7.81 34.19 8.84
N VAL A 277 -6.88 34.49 9.73
CA VAL A 277 -6.30 33.53 10.66
C VAL A 277 -7.19 33.35 11.90
N VAL A 278 -7.65 32.13 12.11
CA VAL A 278 -8.49 31.74 13.26
C VAL A 278 -7.63 31.34 14.46
N ALA A 279 -6.56 30.63 14.22
CA ALA A 279 -5.60 30.19 15.25
C ALA A 279 -4.23 29.92 14.60
N ALA A 280 -3.16 30.19 15.36
CA ALA A 280 -1.79 29.90 14.97
C ALA A 280 -1.03 29.30 16.13
N GLY A 281 -0.42 28.14 15.93
CA GLY A 281 0.39 27.44 16.91
C GLY A 281 1.57 26.75 16.25
N ALA A 282 2.47 26.23 17.07
CA ALA A 282 3.63 25.50 16.60
C ALA A 282 3.89 24.26 17.45
N VAL A 283 4.52 23.27 16.85
CA VAL A 283 4.86 21.98 17.46
C VAL A 283 6.26 21.57 17.02
N TYR A 284 6.92 20.74 17.79
CA TYR A 284 8.22 20.23 17.41
C TYR A 284 8.13 19.45 16.10
N GLN A 285 7.24 18.46 16.02
CA GLN A 285 6.99 17.72 14.81
C GLN A 285 5.48 17.70 14.48
N ARG A 286 5.14 18.09 13.26
CA ARG A 286 3.74 18.07 12.82
C ARG A 286 3.21 16.65 12.71
N PRO A 287 1.91 16.40 12.84
CA PRO A 287 1.30 15.12 12.54
C PRO A 287 1.65 14.62 11.13
N LEU A 288 1.82 13.31 11.00
CA LEU A 288 2.15 12.62 9.74
C LEU A 288 3.46 13.10 9.08
N ALA A 289 4.42 13.57 9.86
CA ALA A 289 5.74 13.97 9.36
C ALA A 289 6.67 12.78 9.05
N GLY A 290 6.22 11.56 9.28
CA GLY A 290 6.96 10.32 9.05
C GLY A 290 7.35 9.62 10.36
N THR A 291 8.13 8.55 10.24
CA THR A 291 8.49 7.66 11.34
C THR A 291 9.54 8.22 12.30
N ILE A 292 10.21 9.31 11.94
CA ILE A 292 11.27 9.93 12.75
C ILE A 292 10.62 10.89 13.73
N GLY A 293 10.94 10.74 15.02
CA GLY A 293 10.49 11.62 16.08
C GLY A 293 11.16 11.23 17.39
N TRP A 294 10.79 11.88 18.46
CA TRP A 294 11.36 11.58 19.77
C TRP A 294 10.49 10.58 20.51
N ASP A 295 11.03 9.39 20.68
CA ASP A 295 10.45 8.38 21.54
C ASP A 295 11.07 8.52 22.94
N THR A 296 10.26 8.41 23.97
CA THR A 296 10.74 8.44 25.35
C THR A 296 10.08 7.36 26.19
N ASN A 297 10.80 6.91 27.19
CA ASN A 297 10.26 6.08 28.26
C ASN A 297 9.71 6.97 29.37
N VAL A 298 8.82 6.44 30.18
CA VAL A 298 8.17 7.16 31.27
C VAL A 298 8.27 6.40 32.58
N ILE A 299 8.41 7.13 33.67
CA ILE A 299 8.20 6.61 35.05
C ILE A 299 7.06 7.40 35.66
N ILE A 300 6.08 6.71 36.24
CA ILE A 300 4.96 7.35 36.96
C ILE A 300 5.26 7.40 38.47
N GLU A 301 4.67 8.34 39.17
CA GLU A 301 4.79 8.48 40.61
C GLU A 301 4.40 7.18 41.34
N GLY A 302 5.22 6.78 42.29
CA GLY A 302 5.06 5.51 43.02
C GLY A 302 5.88 4.34 42.45
N GLN A 303 6.49 4.50 41.27
CA GLN A 303 7.45 3.52 40.74
C GLN A 303 8.88 3.87 41.17
N PRO A 304 9.75 2.88 41.35
CA PRO A 304 11.18 3.13 41.57
C PRO A 304 11.80 3.92 40.42
N LEU A 305 12.69 4.86 40.72
CA LEU A 305 13.48 5.59 39.73
C LEU A 305 14.57 4.71 39.14
N ALA A 306 14.18 3.71 38.37
CA ALA A 306 15.07 2.75 37.75
C ALA A 306 14.69 2.50 36.30
N SER A 307 15.68 2.15 35.47
CA SER A 307 15.50 1.79 34.05
C SER A 307 14.45 0.69 33.85
N GLU A 308 14.43 -0.26 34.80
CA GLU A 308 13.47 -1.37 34.77
C GLU A 308 12.01 -0.91 34.90
N SER A 309 11.77 0.15 35.68
CA SER A 309 10.43 0.75 35.78
C SER A 309 10.04 1.47 34.49
N ALA A 310 10.97 2.17 33.87
CA ALA A 310 10.75 2.83 32.58
C ALA A 310 10.45 1.83 31.47
N SER A 311 11.17 0.70 31.40
CA SER A 311 10.96 -0.31 30.36
C SER A 311 9.66 -1.12 30.51
N ARG A 312 9.02 -1.10 31.66
CA ARG A 312 7.68 -1.69 31.86
C ARG A 312 6.54 -0.81 31.36
N ASN A 313 6.80 0.48 31.22
CA ASN A 313 5.83 1.45 30.71
C ASN A 313 5.90 1.54 29.18
N PRO A 314 4.84 2.01 28.51
CA PRO A 314 4.86 2.16 27.07
C PRO A 314 5.89 3.21 26.61
N ILE A 315 6.44 3.02 25.43
CA ILE A 315 7.21 4.03 24.74
C ILE A 315 6.25 5.11 24.24
N LEU A 316 6.57 6.37 24.51
CA LEU A 316 5.76 7.53 24.20
C LEU A 316 6.37 8.31 23.05
N ASN A 317 5.53 8.88 22.21
CA ASN A 317 5.87 9.99 21.34
C ASN A 317 5.75 11.29 22.16
N TRP A 318 6.79 12.10 22.24
CA TRP A 318 6.68 13.38 22.91
C TRP A 318 6.90 14.56 21.96
N GLU A 319 6.10 15.59 22.15
CA GLU A 319 6.08 16.77 21.32
C GLU A 319 6.17 18.04 22.19
N ALA A 320 6.93 19.03 21.72
CA ALA A 320 6.88 20.37 22.28
C ALA A 320 5.78 21.16 21.56
N ALA A 321 4.82 21.74 22.28
CA ALA A 321 3.70 22.44 21.69
C ALA A 321 3.52 23.83 22.31
N THR A 322 3.15 24.79 21.45
CA THR A 322 2.69 26.12 21.90
C THR A 322 1.23 26.06 22.37
N PRO A 323 0.75 27.01 23.19
CA PRO A 323 -0.62 26.98 23.72
C PRO A 323 -1.71 26.79 22.67
N ASP A 324 -1.65 27.53 21.55
CA ASP A 324 -2.68 27.53 20.52
C ASP A 324 -2.53 26.36 19.48
N TYR A 325 -1.53 25.49 19.64
CA TYR A 325 -1.34 24.36 18.72
C TYR A 325 -2.60 23.47 18.66
N PHE A 326 -3.16 23.13 19.80
CA PHE A 326 -4.36 22.28 19.88
C PHE A 326 -5.57 22.92 19.19
N ARG A 327 -5.73 24.26 19.34
CA ARG A 327 -6.77 25.03 18.63
C ARG A 327 -6.52 25.08 17.12
N ALA A 328 -5.27 25.29 16.71
CA ALA A 328 -4.91 25.33 15.30
C ALA A 328 -5.17 23.98 14.60
N MET A 329 -4.98 22.87 15.30
CA MET A 329 -5.20 21.53 14.80
C MET A 329 -6.59 20.96 15.13
N ASP A 330 -7.41 21.68 15.90
CA ASP A 330 -8.73 21.22 16.40
C ASP A 330 -8.64 19.91 17.20
N ILE A 331 -7.58 19.76 17.99
CA ILE A 331 -7.41 18.62 18.90
C ILE A 331 -8.23 18.90 20.15
N ARG A 332 -9.21 18.04 20.45
CA ARG A 332 -10.16 18.28 21.56
C ARG A 332 -9.52 18.05 22.92
N LEU A 333 -9.73 18.99 23.83
CA LEU A 333 -9.49 18.80 25.27
C LEU A 333 -10.62 17.93 25.84
N LEU A 334 -10.27 16.82 26.49
CA LEU A 334 -11.22 15.91 27.13
C LEU A 334 -11.37 16.19 28.63
N HIS A 335 -10.25 16.42 29.31
CA HIS A 335 -10.22 16.72 30.76
C HIS A 335 -9.12 17.73 31.07
N GLY A 336 -9.33 18.57 32.11
CA GLY A 336 -8.34 19.50 32.58
C GLY A 336 -8.25 20.79 31.76
N ARG A 337 -7.04 21.26 31.45
CA ARG A 337 -6.76 22.46 30.67
C ARG A 337 -5.70 22.24 29.61
N LEU A 338 -5.70 23.10 28.60
CA LEU A 338 -4.59 23.22 27.63
C LEU A 338 -3.46 24.07 28.27
N PHE A 339 -2.31 24.13 27.57
CA PHE A 339 -1.22 25.05 27.93
C PHE A 339 -1.66 26.50 27.76
N ASP A 340 -1.09 27.36 28.60
CA ASP A 340 -1.33 28.79 28.53
C ASP A 340 -0.03 29.59 28.84
N GLU A 341 -0.11 30.89 28.84
CA GLU A 341 1.02 31.79 29.07
C GLU A 341 1.71 31.62 30.45
N ARG A 342 1.05 30.96 31.42
CA ARG A 342 1.60 30.65 32.74
C ARG A 342 2.59 29.50 32.74
N ASP A 343 2.55 28.64 31.69
CA ASP A 343 3.41 27.47 31.57
C ASP A 343 4.80 27.87 31.02
N THR A 344 5.52 28.68 31.79
CA THR A 344 6.85 29.21 31.44
C THR A 344 7.97 28.22 31.81
N ALA A 345 9.21 28.52 31.41
CA ALA A 345 10.38 27.72 31.77
C ALA A 345 10.65 27.68 33.30
N LYS A 346 10.10 28.63 34.05
CA LYS A 346 10.29 28.75 35.52
C LYS A 346 9.07 28.31 36.33
N SER A 347 7.95 28.01 35.67
CA SER A 347 6.75 27.50 36.34
C SER A 347 6.89 26.02 36.69
N LEU A 348 5.92 25.46 37.42
CA LEU A 348 5.86 24.03 37.68
C LEU A 348 5.84 23.28 36.36
N PRO A 349 6.66 22.22 36.20
CA PRO A 349 6.67 21.41 35.01
C PRO A 349 5.34 20.68 34.83
N VAL A 350 4.74 20.85 33.65
CA VAL A 350 3.43 20.32 33.32
C VAL A 350 3.47 19.53 32.02
N VAL A 351 2.52 18.60 31.87
CA VAL A 351 2.33 17.82 30.64
C VAL A 351 0.85 17.71 30.30
N ILE A 352 0.57 17.57 29.02
CA ILE A 352 -0.72 17.11 28.48
C ILE A 352 -0.48 15.72 27.88
N VAL A 353 -1.39 14.78 28.13
CA VAL A 353 -1.32 13.40 27.65
C VAL A 353 -2.46 13.08 26.72
N GLY A 354 -2.23 12.20 25.74
CA GLY A 354 -3.30 11.62 24.93
C GLY A 354 -4.20 10.70 25.76
N GLN A 355 -5.43 10.52 25.32
CA GLN A 355 -6.44 9.71 26.02
C GLN A 355 -5.98 8.26 26.23
N SER A 356 -5.42 7.64 25.19
CA SER A 356 -4.95 6.26 25.26
C SER A 356 -3.80 6.09 26.26
N LEU A 357 -2.90 7.08 26.35
CA LEU A 357 -1.83 7.10 27.36
C LEU A 357 -2.41 7.22 28.77
N ALA A 358 -3.35 8.13 28.98
CA ALA A 358 -4.00 8.33 30.28
C ALA A 358 -4.66 7.03 30.76
N VAL A 359 -5.42 6.36 29.90
CA VAL A 359 -6.06 5.07 30.21
C VAL A 359 -5.02 3.95 30.46
N ARG A 360 -3.90 3.95 29.74
CA ARG A 360 -2.84 2.95 29.89
C ARG A 360 -2.07 3.07 31.19
N LEU A 361 -1.75 4.30 31.60
CA LEU A 361 -0.94 4.55 32.81
C LEU A 361 -1.79 4.57 34.09
N TRP A 362 -3.02 5.09 34.01
CA TRP A 362 -3.91 5.23 35.17
C TRP A 362 -5.29 4.63 34.90
N PRO A 363 -5.39 3.28 34.73
CA PRO A 363 -6.65 2.64 34.42
C PRO A 363 -7.69 2.90 35.52
N ARG A 364 -8.84 3.45 35.15
CA ARG A 364 -9.96 3.78 36.05
C ARG A 364 -9.64 4.80 37.15
N GLN A 365 -8.58 5.61 36.97
CA GLN A 365 -8.20 6.69 37.88
C GLN A 365 -8.19 8.02 37.12
N ASP A 366 -8.38 9.13 37.84
CA ASP A 366 -8.20 10.45 37.26
C ASP A 366 -6.70 10.71 37.00
N PRO A 367 -6.30 10.99 35.77
CA PRO A 367 -4.93 11.31 35.42
C PRO A 367 -4.52 12.72 35.83
N LEU A 368 -5.48 13.65 36.04
CA LEU A 368 -5.18 15.05 36.40
C LEU A 368 -4.48 15.13 37.75
N GLY A 369 -3.43 15.96 37.81
CA GLY A 369 -2.61 16.13 39.01
C GLY A 369 -1.63 14.98 39.28
N ARG A 370 -1.68 13.87 38.55
CA ARG A 370 -0.68 12.80 38.65
C ARG A 370 0.65 13.25 38.10
N ARG A 371 1.74 12.71 38.63
CA ARG A 371 3.08 13.08 38.23
C ARG A 371 3.77 11.96 37.47
N MET A 372 4.57 12.34 36.50
CA MET A 372 5.39 11.44 35.70
C MET A 372 6.73 12.09 35.36
N ILE A 373 7.70 11.28 35.00
CA ILE A 373 8.98 11.71 34.43
C ILE A 373 9.04 11.13 33.02
N ALA A 374 9.08 12.01 32.01
CA ALA A 374 9.45 11.60 30.66
C ALA A 374 10.96 11.72 30.51
N TYR A 375 11.65 10.67 30.08
CA TYR A 375 13.08 10.73 29.79
C TYR A 375 13.31 11.69 28.62
N GLY A 376 14.28 12.61 28.80
CA GLY A 376 14.50 13.71 27.84
C GLY A 376 13.83 15.03 28.25
N ALA A 377 13.00 15.02 29.30
CA ALA A 377 12.55 16.25 29.95
C ALA A 377 13.71 17.02 30.61
N PRO A 378 13.57 18.33 30.89
CA PRO A 378 14.61 19.12 31.50
C PRO A 378 15.13 18.47 32.77
N VAL A 379 16.45 18.37 32.89
CA VAL A 379 17.13 17.81 34.05
C VAL A 379 17.71 18.95 34.87
N ALA A 380 17.22 19.14 36.09
CA ALA A 380 17.80 20.09 37.02
C ALA A 380 18.91 19.41 37.82
N GLY A 381 20.17 19.74 37.55
CA GLY A 381 21.31 19.20 38.30
C GLY A 381 21.42 17.65 38.28
N ASN A 382 21.21 17.00 37.15
CA ASN A 382 21.12 15.53 36.96
C ASN A 382 19.96 14.85 37.69
N ILE A 383 18.99 15.58 38.22
CA ILE A 383 17.81 15.00 38.85
C ILE A 383 16.64 15.07 37.84
N PRO A 384 15.95 13.96 37.55
CA PRO A 384 14.76 13.97 36.71
C PRO A 384 13.67 14.86 37.30
N VAL A 385 13.06 15.71 36.48
CA VAL A 385 12.02 16.63 36.92
C VAL A 385 10.65 15.98 36.79
N TRP A 386 9.91 15.94 37.91
CA TRP A 386 8.53 15.49 37.91
C TRP A 386 7.62 16.50 37.20
N GLN A 387 6.86 16.00 36.25
CA GLN A 387 5.91 16.77 35.47
C GLN A 387 4.48 16.39 35.89
N THR A 388 3.63 17.37 36.05
CA THR A 388 2.25 17.17 36.48
C THR A 388 1.31 17.16 35.29
N VAL A 389 0.45 16.16 35.19
CA VAL A 389 -0.59 16.08 34.15
C VAL A 389 -1.64 17.15 34.41
N VAL A 390 -1.77 18.11 33.50
CA VAL A 390 -2.75 19.21 33.59
C VAL A 390 -3.91 19.10 32.63
N GLY A 391 -3.77 18.26 31.61
CA GLY A 391 -4.81 18.04 30.63
C GLY A 391 -4.72 16.68 29.95
N VAL A 392 -5.85 16.21 29.47
CA VAL A 392 -5.99 15.03 28.61
C VAL A 392 -6.66 15.48 27.33
N VAL A 393 -6.03 15.18 26.20
CA VAL A 393 -6.53 15.49 24.86
C VAL A 393 -6.88 14.21 24.10
N GLU A 394 -7.67 14.35 23.04
CA GLU A 394 -7.91 13.28 22.09
C GLU A 394 -6.62 12.82 21.44
N ASP A 395 -6.52 11.52 21.16
CA ASP A 395 -5.31 10.95 20.54
C ASP A 395 -5.17 11.45 19.11
N ALA A 396 -4.05 12.09 18.77
CA ALA A 396 -3.71 12.46 17.40
C ALA A 396 -2.81 11.39 16.76
N ARG A 397 -2.98 11.16 15.45
CA ARG A 397 -2.08 10.30 14.68
C ARG A 397 -0.80 11.08 14.34
N SER A 398 0.12 11.13 15.28
CA SER A 398 1.28 12.01 15.18
C SER A 398 2.31 11.53 14.16
N ARG A 399 2.51 10.22 13.96
CA ARG A 399 3.57 9.69 13.10
C ARG A 399 3.06 8.78 12.00
N GLU A 400 2.39 7.71 12.35
CA GLU A 400 1.93 6.66 11.46
C GLU A 400 0.41 6.61 11.45
N VAL A 401 -0.16 6.38 10.28
CA VAL A 401 -1.60 6.26 10.14
C VAL A 401 -2.10 4.95 10.75
N GLU A 402 -1.29 3.88 10.62
CA GLU A 402 -1.70 2.51 10.96
C GLU A 402 -1.68 2.24 12.46
N ALA A 403 -0.70 2.76 13.19
CA ALA A 403 -0.52 2.49 14.60
C ALA A 403 -0.61 3.78 15.42
N PRO A 404 -1.64 3.95 16.28
CA PRO A 404 -1.67 5.05 17.23
C PRO A 404 -0.50 4.89 18.21
N ARG A 405 0.23 5.98 18.42
CA ARG A 405 1.24 6.05 19.47
C ARG A 405 0.65 6.72 20.70
N PHE A 406 1.26 6.47 21.83
CA PHE A 406 0.94 7.20 23.06
C PHE A 406 1.58 8.58 23.00
N ASP A 407 0.78 9.64 22.93
CA ASP A 407 1.27 11.01 22.80
C ASP A 407 1.41 11.71 24.13
N LEU A 408 2.50 12.43 24.29
CA LEU A 408 2.83 13.31 25.38
C LEU A 408 3.21 14.68 24.84
N TYR A 409 2.62 15.74 25.37
CA TYR A 409 2.92 17.12 25.00
C TYR A 409 3.56 17.86 26.16
N LEU A 410 4.62 18.60 25.87
CA LEU A 410 5.29 19.53 26.78
C LEU A 410 5.05 20.96 26.33
N PRO A 411 4.93 21.94 27.25
CA PRO A 411 4.97 23.31 26.85
C PRO A 411 6.31 23.62 26.15
N TYR A 412 6.29 24.29 25.01
CA TYR A 412 7.50 24.53 24.21
C TYR A 412 8.62 25.27 25.00
N ARG A 413 8.28 26.07 26.03
CA ARG A 413 9.23 26.75 26.93
C ARG A 413 9.81 25.84 28.00
N GLN A 414 9.21 24.66 28.24
CA GLN A 414 9.71 23.63 29.17
C GLN A 414 10.38 22.47 28.46
N ALA A 415 10.29 22.42 27.12
CA ALA A 415 10.86 21.37 26.32
C ALA A 415 12.35 21.61 26.04
N PRO A 416 13.17 20.53 25.90
CA PRO A 416 14.58 20.65 25.54
C PRO A 416 14.76 21.08 24.08
N ASN A 417 13.81 20.74 23.20
CA ASN A 417 13.88 20.99 21.76
C ASN A 417 12.95 22.14 21.36
N GLN A 418 13.30 22.76 20.25
CA GLN A 418 12.54 23.88 19.69
C GLN A 418 11.37 23.35 18.86
N VAL A 419 10.29 24.12 18.81
CA VAL A 419 9.24 23.92 17.83
C VAL A 419 9.75 24.31 16.44
N GLN A 420 9.45 23.47 15.45
CA GLN A 420 9.94 23.64 14.08
C GLN A 420 8.79 23.78 13.07
N HIS A 421 7.65 23.18 13.35
CA HIS A 421 6.50 23.16 12.46
C HIS A 421 5.43 24.12 12.99
N PHE A 422 5.04 25.05 12.14
CA PHE A 422 4.00 26.04 12.40
C PHE A 422 2.70 25.60 11.73
N MET A 423 1.60 25.74 12.43
CA MET A 423 0.24 25.45 11.99
C MET A 423 -0.59 26.72 12.06
N VAL A 424 -1.16 27.13 10.94
CA VAL A 424 -2.00 28.32 10.84
C VAL A 424 -3.34 27.93 10.27
N ARG A 425 -4.38 27.94 11.10
CA ARG A 425 -5.76 27.69 10.68
C ARG A 425 -6.36 28.96 10.14
N VAL A 426 -6.94 28.89 8.96
CA VAL A 426 -7.58 30.03 8.29
C VAL A 426 -9.03 29.73 7.96
N SER A 427 -9.83 30.78 7.83
CA SER A 427 -11.25 30.68 7.45
C SER A 427 -11.49 30.52 5.94
N GLY A 428 -10.46 30.73 5.11
CA GLY A 428 -10.51 30.65 3.66
C GLY A 428 -9.46 29.70 3.06
N ASP A 429 -8.92 30.09 1.89
CA ASP A 429 -7.84 29.33 1.26
C ASP A 429 -6.53 29.48 2.06
N PRO A 430 -5.96 28.38 2.59
CA PRO A 430 -4.71 28.45 3.35
C PRO A 430 -3.53 29.00 2.54
N LEU A 431 -3.51 28.83 1.24
CA LEU A 431 -2.41 29.32 0.40
C LEU A 431 -2.49 30.84 0.16
N ALA A 432 -3.65 31.45 0.31
CA ALA A 432 -3.82 32.90 0.13
C ALA A 432 -3.05 33.73 1.15
N VAL A 433 -2.84 33.21 2.38
CA VAL A 433 -2.12 33.94 3.44
C VAL A 433 -0.60 33.85 3.33
N VAL A 434 -0.07 32.99 2.45
CA VAL A 434 1.39 32.71 2.33
C VAL A 434 2.21 33.97 2.03
N PRO A 435 1.83 34.86 1.08
CA PRO A 435 2.61 36.07 0.82
C PRO A 435 2.70 36.99 2.03
N ALA A 436 1.58 37.20 2.73
CA ALA A 436 1.51 38.04 3.92
C ALA A 436 2.31 37.43 5.10
N LEU A 437 2.23 36.10 5.26
CA LEU A 437 3.00 35.35 6.25
C LEU A 437 4.51 35.53 6.02
N LYS A 438 4.98 35.30 4.78
CA LYS A 438 6.39 35.47 4.41
C LYS A 438 6.88 36.90 4.66
N ALA A 439 6.08 37.89 4.30
CA ALA A 439 6.41 39.29 4.55
C ALA A 439 6.50 39.58 6.05
N GLY A 440 5.57 39.05 6.86
CA GLY A 440 5.58 39.16 8.29
C GLY A 440 6.82 38.54 8.94
N VAL A 441 7.21 37.35 8.53
CA VAL A 441 8.44 36.66 9.00
C VAL A 441 9.69 37.45 8.60
N ALA A 442 9.80 37.90 7.35
CA ALA A 442 10.93 38.68 6.87
C ALA A 442 11.08 40.04 7.58
N ALA A 443 9.97 40.65 8.02
CA ALA A 443 9.98 41.88 8.83
C ALA A 443 10.50 41.65 10.26
N ILE A 444 10.31 40.44 10.82
CA ILE A 444 10.79 40.05 12.14
C ILE A 444 12.28 39.68 12.08
N ASP A 445 12.64 38.81 11.16
CA ASP A 445 14.02 38.38 10.91
C ASP A 445 14.24 38.15 9.40
N PRO A 446 15.01 39.03 8.72
CA PRO A 446 15.27 38.90 7.28
C PRO A 446 16.05 37.63 6.88
N GLU A 447 16.75 37.00 7.84
CA GLU A 447 17.49 35.74 7.58
C GLU A 447 16.64 34.51 7.86
N ALA A 448 15.50 34.67 8.51
CA ALA A 448 14.57 33.55 8.75
C ALA A 448 13.94 33.08 7.45
N ARG A 449 13.87 31.75 7.28
CA ARG A 449 13.32 31.12 6.08
C ARG A 449 12.04 30.41 6.42
N VAL A 450 11.06 30.60 5.56
CA VAL A 450 9.79 29.88 5.62
C VAL A 450 9.85 28.79 4.55
N ASP A 451 10.09 27.56 4.99
CA ASP A 451 10.29 26.38 4.13
C ASP A 451 9.14 25.37 4.30
N GLY A 452 9.05 24.42 3.36
CA GLY A 452 8.11 23.30 3.47
C GLY A 452 6.63 23.69 3.52
N ILE A 453 6.27 24.82 2.92
CA ILE A 453 4.89 25.32 2.88
C ILE A 453 3.99 24.30 2.19
N SER A 454 2.95 23.88 2.87
CA SER A 454 1.90 23.01 2.32
C SER A 454 0.62 23.13 3.13
N THR A 455 -0.50 22.69 2.57
CA THR A 455 -1.70 22.52 3.37
C THR A 455 -1.61 21.24 4.20
N MET A 456 -2.28 21.18 5.33
CA MET A 456 -2.33 19.96 6.15
C MET A 456 -3.13 18.87 5.42
N GLU A 457 -4.08 19.23 4.56
CA GLU A 457 -4.77 18.32 3.65
C GLU A 457 -3.80 17.65 2.67
N ASP A 458 -2.82 18.39 2.11
CA ASP A 458 -1.79 17.81 1.24
C ASP A 458 -0.88 16.85 2.00
N VAL A 459 -0.60 17.15 3.28
CA VAL A 459 0.16 16.24 4.15
C VAL A 459 -0.58 14.92 4.33
N VAL A 460 -1.87 14.98 4.67
CA VAL A 460 -2.74 13.81 4.80
C VAL A 460 -2.84 13.07 3.46
N ASN A 461 -3.06 13.78 2.36
CA ASN A 461 -3.14 13.19 1.03
C ASN A 461 -1.86 12.46 0.62
N ARG A 462 -0.69 13.01 0.98
CA ARG A 462 0.61 12.34 0.75
C ARG A 462 0.80 11.11 1.63
N ALA A 463 0.37 11.17 2.88
CA ALA A 463 0.41 10.00 3.77
C ALA A 463 -0.42 8.83 3.22
N PHE A 464 -1.56 9.12 2.57
CA PHE A 464 -2.44 8.12 1.97
C PHE A 464 -2.12 7.78 0.50
N ALA A 465 -1.13 8.43 -0.10
CA ALA A 465 -0.83 8.28 -1.53
C ALA A 465 -0.47 6.83 -1.94
N ALA A 466 0.30 6.13 -1.10
CA ALA A 466 0.69 4.74 -1.35
C ALA A 466 -0.52 3.80 -1.39
N TRP A 467 -1.48 3.99 -0.47
CA TRP A 467 -2.72 3.23 -0.43
C TRP A 467 -3.61 3.50 -1.64
N ARG A 468 -3.77 4.77 -1.98
CA ARG A 468 -4.55 5.21 -3.15
C ARG A 468 -3.98 4.63 -4.45
N PHE A 469 -2.66 4.67 -4.61
CA PHE A 469 -1.98 4.11 -5.76
C PHE A 469 -2.19 2.59 -5.86
N SER A 470 -2.01 1.86 -4.76
CA SER A 470 -2.22 0.41 -4.70
C SER A 470 -3.64 0.01 -5.12
N ILE A 471 -4.66 0.76 -4.66
CA ILE A 471 -6.05 0.51 -5.05
C ILE A 471 -6.27 0.73 -6.53
N ILE A 472 -5.79 1.83 -7.08
CA ILE A 472 -5.94 2.14 -8.51
C ILE A 472 -5.34 1.00 -9.35
N VAL A 473 -4.13 0.56 -9.02
CA VAL A 473 -3.43 -0.50 -9.74
C VAL A 473 -4.17 -1.84 -9.61
N VAL A 474 -4.52 -2.25 -8.39
CA VAL A 474 -5.19 -3.55 -8.17
C VAL A 474 -6.61 -3.55 -8.76
N SER A 475 -7.34 -2.42 -8.68
CA SER A 475 -8.67 -2.30 -9.31
C SER A 475 -8.59 -2.34 -10.83
N ALA A 476 -7.58 -1.71 -11.43
CA ALA A 476 -7.35 -1.81 -12.88
C ALA A 476 -7.05 -3.25 -13.29
N PHE A 477 -6.20 -3.96 -12.55
CA PHE A 477 -5.92 -5.38 -12.81
C PHE A 477 -7.17 -6.25 -12.66
N ALA A 478 -7.99 -6.01 -11.64
CA ALA A 478 -9.24 -6.72 -11.43
C ALA A 478 -10.24 -6.47 -12.58
N ALA A 479 -10.36 -5.23 -13.06
CA ALA A 479 -11.23 -4.88 -14.19
C ALA A 479 -10.78 -5.58 -15.49
N ILE A 480 -9.47 -5.57 -15.79
CA ILE A 480 -8.90 -6.27 -16.94
C ILE A 480 -9.13 -7.78 -16.81
N ALA A 481 -8.89 -8.36 -15.63
CA ALA A 481 -9.11 -9.76 -15.35
C ALA A 481 -10.57 -10.18 -15.56
N LEU A 482 -11.52 -9.36 -15.11
CA LEU A 482 -12.95 -9.56 -15.31
C LEU A 482 -13.33 -9.54 -16.81
N THR A 483 -12.77 -8.61 -17.57
CA THR A 483 -12.96 -8.54 -19.02
C THR A 483 -12.45 -9.81 -19.69
N PHE A 484 -11.26 -10.26 -19.32
CA PHE A 484 -10.72 -11.53 -19.84
C PHE A 484 -11.55 -12.76 -19.43
N ALA A 485 -12.12 -12.76 -18.21
CA ALA A 485 -13.03 -13.83 -17.78
C ALA A 485 -14.27 -13.87 -18.67
N ALA A 486 -14.89 -12.73 -18.94
CA ALA A 486 -16.05 -12.66 -19.83
C ALA A 486 -15.73 -13.17 -21.23
N VAL A 487 -14.58 -12.78 -21.81
CA VAL A 487 -14.11 -13.27 -23.12
C VAL A 487 -13.87 -14.79 -23.09
N GLY A 488 -13.27 -15.31 -22.02
CA GLY A 488 -13.02 -16.76 -21.86
C GLY A 488 -14.32 -17.57 -21.78
N ILE A 489 -15.28 -17.12 -21.01
CA ILE A 489 -16.61 -17.74 -20.90
C ILE A 489 -17.32 -17.68 -22.26
N ALA A 490 -17.36 -16.51 -22.92
CA ALA A 490 -17.98 -16.35 -24.23
C ALA A 490 -17.35 -17.30 -25.27
N THR A 491 -16.03 -17.46 -25.27
CA THR A 491 -15.31 -18.38 -26.15
C THR A 491 -15.69 -19.84 -25.86
N LEU A 492 -15.86 -20.21 -24.58
CA LEU A 492 -16.30 -21.56 -24.19
C LEU A 492 -17.72 -21.85 -24.71
N VAL A 493 -18.63 -20.91 -24.49
CA VAL A 493 -20.04 -21.04 -24.90
C VAL A 493 -20.17 -21.08 -26.43
N ALA A 494 -19.50 -20.18 -27.14
CA ALA A 494 -19.50 -20.16 -28.60
C ALA A 494 -18.97 -21.48 -29.22
N PHE A 495 -17.92 -22.04 -28.65
CA PHE A 495 -17.38 -23.30 -29.10
C PHE A 495 -18.30 -24.48 -28.77
N ALA A 496 -18.89 -24.54 -27.58
CA ALA A 496 -19.85 -25.58 -27.23
C ALA A 496 -21.06 -25.59 -28.19
N ALA A 497 -21.54 -24.39 -28.54
CA ALA A 497 -22.61 -24.23 -29.53
C ALA A 497 -22.19 -24.74 -30.94
N THR A 498 -20.99 -24.34 -31.42
CA THR A 498 -20.51 -24.79 -32.75
C THR A 498 -20.28 -26.29 -32.86
N GLN A 499 -19.85 -26.91 -31.79
CA GLN A 499 -19.65 -28.38 -31.78
C GLN A 499 -20.98 -29.17 -31.82
N ARG A 500 -22.06 -28.60 -31.31
CA ARG A 500 -23.37 -29.24 -31.23
C ARG A 500 -24.39 -28.69 -32.24
N THR A 501 -23.94 -27.98 -33.27
CA THR A 501 -24.84 -27.35 -34.26
C THR A 501 -25.81 -28.36 -34.87
N ARG A 502 -25.35 -29.57 -35.16
CA ARG A 502 -26.21 -30.64 -35.72
C ARG A 502 -27.22 -31.17 -34.69
N GLU A 503 -26.80 -31.37 -33.44
CA GLU A 503 -27.68 -31.81 -32.33
C GLU A 503 -28.73 -30.73 -32.02
N ILE A 504 -28.30 -29.47 -31.96
CA ILE A 504 -29.17 -28.29 -31.76
C ILE A 504 -30.16 -28.20 -32.94
N GLY A 505 -29.70 -28.36 -34.17
CA GLY A 505 -30.56 -28.33 -35.34
C GLY A 505 -31.61 -29.43 -35.33
N VAL A 506 -31.26 -30.67 -34.97
CA VAL A 506 -32.21 -31.79 -34.84
C VAL A 506 -33.24 -31.53 -33.73
N ARG A 507 -32.78 -31.04 -32.57
CA ARG A 507 -33.71 -30.71 -31.45
C ARG A 507 -34.65 -29.56 -31.81
N ALA A 508 -34.12 -28.52 -32.48
CA ALA A 508 -34.94 -27.40 -32.96
C ALA A 508 -35.99 -27.86 -33.99
N ALA A 509 -35.63 -28.80 -34.87
CA ALA A 509 -36.56 -29.40 -35.83
C ALA A 509 -37.64 -30.28 -35.15
N LEU A 510 -37.33 -30.86 -33.99
CA LEU A 510 -38.24 -31.60 -33.13
C LEU A 510 -39.07 -30.76 -32.19
N GLY A 511 -38.98 -29.38 -32.24
CA GLY A 511 -39.79 -28.45 -31.46
C GLY A 511 -39.18 -28.01 -30.14
N ALA A 512 -37.89 -28.23 -29.92
CA ALA A 512 -37.22 -27.70 -28.71
C ALA A 512 -37.23 -26.16 -28.68
N GLN A 513 -37.59 -25.59 -27.54
CA GLN A 513 -37.62 -24.15 -27.35
C GLN A 513 -36.21 -23.57 -27.20
N ARG A 514 -36.05 -22.28 -27.53
CA ARG A 514 -34.76 -21.55 -27.39
C ARG A 514 -34.15 -21.66 -25.98
N ARG A 515 -35.00 -21.66 -24.96
CA ARG A 515 -34.59 -21.83 -23.56
C ARG A 515 -33.94 -23.19 -23.27
N ASP A 516 -34.42 -24.26 -23.91
CA ASP A 516 -33.91 -25.61 -23.68
C ASP A 516 -32.51 -25.80 -24.28
N VAL A 517 -32.28 -25.15 -25.45
CA VAL A 517 -30.97 -25.11 -26.10
C VAL A 517 -30.00 -24.25 -25.29
N VAL A 518 -30.42 -23.11 -24.81
CA VAL A 518 -29.58 -22.22 -23.97
C VAL A 518 -29.22 -22.94 -22.67
N ALA A 519 -30.18 -23.56 -21.98
CA ALA A 519 -29.93 -24.29 -20.74
C ALA A 519 -28.94 -25.46 -20.93
N LEU A 520 -29.02 -26.16 -22.05
CA LEU A 520 -28.08 -27.27 -22.37
C LEU A 520 -26.64 -26.76 -22.53
N VAL A 521 -26.45 -25.66 -23.26
CA VAL A 521 -25.12 -25.08 -23.49
C VAL A 521 -24.57 -24.42 -22.23
N ALA A 522 -25.42 -23.70 -21.48
CA ALA A 522 -25.06 -23.03 -20.24
C ALA A 522 -24.65 -24.04 -19.15
N SER A 523 -25.32 -25.18 -19.03
CA SER A 523 -25.04 -26.17 -17.96
C SER A 523 -23.62 -26.70 -17.97
N GLU A 524 -22.98 -26.88 -19.14
CA GLU A 524 -21.58 -27.28 -19.20
C GLU A 524 -20.61 -26.21 -18.78
N GLY A 525 -20.93 -24.93 -19.05
CA GLY A 525 -20.18 -23.76 -18.61
C GLY A 525 -20.25 -23.59 -17.10
N THR A 526 -21.43 -23.76 -16.53
CA THR A 526 -21.71 -23.58 -15.10
C THR A 526 -20.86 -24.47 -14.20
N TRP A 527 -20.76 -25.77 -14.49
CA TRP A 527 -19.90 -26.68 -13.71
C TRP A 527 -18.42 -26.31 -13.76
N THR A 528 -17.94 -25.86 -14.92
CA THR A 528 -16.56 -25.40 -15.09
C THR A 528 -16.32 -24.09 -14.32
N ALA A 529 -17.30 -23.19 -14.34
CA ALA A 529 -17.26 -21.94 -13.60
C ALA A 529 -17.28 -22.19 -12.08
N LEU A 530 -18.15 -23.06 -11.59
CA LEU A 530 -18.21 -23.43 -10.17
C LEU A 530 -16.90 -24.07 -9.68
N ALA A 531 -16.30 -24.95 -10.48
CA ALA A 531 -15.01 -25.55 -10.15
C ALA A 531 -13.90 -24.50 -10.09
N GLY A 532 -13.83 -23.57 -11.07
CA GLY A 532 -12.87 -22.46 -11.07
C GLY A 532 -13.09 -21.53 -9.90
N LEU A 533 -14.33 -21.20 -9.57
CA LEU A 533 -14.72 -20.38 -8.42
C LEU A 533 -14.26 -21.03 -7.10
N ALA A 534 -14.55 -22.32 -6.89
CA ALA A 534 -14.15 -23.03 -5.68
C ALA A 534 -12.62 -23.06 -5.51
N VAL A 535 -11.88 -23.38 -6.59
CA VAL A 535 -10.42 -23.36 -6.59
C VAL A 535 -9.88 -21.94 -6.32
N GLY A 536 -10.50 -20.92 -6.94
CA GLY A 536 -10.10 -19.51 -6.75
C GLY A 536 -10.30 -19.04 -5.32
N VAL A 537 -11.46 -19.35 -4.70
CA VAL A 537 -11.73 -19.03 -3.29
C VAL A 537 -10.74 -19.73 -2.36
N LEU A 538 -10.47 -21.02 -2.60
CA LEU A 538 -9.49 -21.77 -1.81
C LEU A 538 -8.07 -21.17 -1.96
N THR A 539 -7.67 -20.83 -3.17
CA THR A 539 -6.36 -20.20 -3.45
C THR A 539 -6.26 -18.83 -2.77
N ALA A 540 -7.30 -18.00 -2.88
CA ALA A 540 -7.36 -16.70 -2.20
C ALA A 540 -7.30 -16.85 -0.67
N TRP A 541 -7.97 -17.86 -0.12
CA TRP A 541 -7.91 -18.18 1.32
C TRP A 541 -6.50 -18.57 1.76
N ILE A 542 -5.77 -19.35 0.98
CA ILE A 542 -4.37 -19.74 1.26
C ILE A 542 -3.47 -18.49 1.19
N LEU A 543 -3.64 -17.65 0.17
CA LEU A 543 -2.80 -16.48 -0.07
C LEU A 543 -3.16 -15.27 0.82
N ARG A 544 -4.25 -15.31 1.60
CA ARG A 544 -4.72 -14.17 2.40
C ARG A 544 -3.66 -13.59 3.34
N MET A 545 -2.83 -14.46 3.95
CA MET A 545 -1.76 -14.04 4.88
C MET A 545 -0.65 -13.25 4.18
N SER A 546 -0.45 -13.44 2.87
CA SER A 546 0.58 -12.71 2.11
C SER A 546 0.22 -11.24 1.87
N VAL A 547 -1.07 -10.89 1.98
CA VAL A 547 -1.54 -9.50 1.82
C VAL A 547 -1.91 -8.86 3.17
N GLU A 548 -1.84 -9.58 4.27
CA GLU A 548 -2.23 -9.11 5.61
C GLU A 548 -1.50 -7.83 5.99
N SER A 549 -0.18 -7.78 5.78
CA SER A 549 0.65 -6.60 6.09
C SER A 549 0.34 -5.37 5.24
N MET A 550 -0.50 -5.51 4.21
CA MET A 550 -0.92 -4.44 3.31
C MET A 550 -2.36 -4.00 3.56
N LEU A 551 -3.07 -4.64 4.49
CA LEU A 551 -4.46 -4.34 4.83
C LEU A 551 -4.53 -3.51 6.11
N PHE A 552 -5.41 -2.52 6.12
CA PHE A 552 -5.71 -1.70 7.29
C PHE A 552 -7.16 -1.88 7.73
N GLY A 553 -7.37 -2.20 9.00
CA GLY A 553 -8.71 -2.27 9.59
C GLY A 553 -9.65 -3.34 9.02
N VAL A 554 -9.12 -4.27 8.20
CA VAL A 554 -9.88 -5.36 7.57
C VAL A 554 -9.16 -6.67 7.79
N ALA A 555 -9.87 -7.68 8.26
CA ALA A 555 -9.32 -9.01 8.42
C ALA A 555 -8.99 -9.63 7.04
N PRO A 556 -7.86 -10.36 6.88
CA PRO A 556 -7.50 -11.01 5.61
C PRO A 556 -8.54 -12.02 5.11
N GLY A 557 -9.40 -12.53 6.01
CA GLY A 557 -10.52 -13.44 5.72
C GLY A 557 -11.88 -12.76 5.77
N ASP A 558 -12.00 -11.50 5.34
CA ASP A 558 -13.24 -10.72 5.42
C ASP A 558 -14.43 -11.42 4.74
N ALA A 559 -15.42 -11.81 5.53
CA ALA A 559 -16.57 -12.59 5.09
C ALA A 559 -17.37 -11.91 3.97
N LEU A 560 -17.46 -10.58 3.99
CA LEU A 560 -18.23 -9.85 3.00
C LEU A 560 -17.54 -9.89 1.63
N THR A 561 -16.22 -9.70 1.57
CA THR A 561 -15.45 -9.82 0.32
C THR A 561 -15.49 -11.25 -0.21
N PHE A 562 -15.35 -12.27 0.67
CA PHE A 562 -15.39 -13.67 0.31
C PHE A 562 -16.77 -14.17 -0.13
N ALA A 563 -17.84 -13.46 0.21
CA ALA A 563 -19.19 -13.72 -0.29
C ALA A 563 -19.53 -12.92 -1.56
N ALA A 564 -19.18 -11.64 -1.62
CA ALA A 564 -19.56 -10.74 -2.70
C ALA A 564 -18.87 -11.08 -4.04
N VAL A 565 -17.59 -11.47 -4.02
CA VAL A 565 -16.84 -11.78 -5.26
C VAL A 565 -17.37 -13.04 -5.96
N PRO A 566 -17.60 -14.18 -5.27
CA PRO A 566 -18.24 -15.33 -5.88
C PRO A 566 -19.65 -15.03 -6.43
N LEU A 567 -20.43 -14.23 -5.71
CA LEU A 567 -21.77 -13.84 -6.15
C LEU A 567 -21.70 -13.00 -7.45
N LEU A 568 -20.83 -12.02 -7.51
CA LEU A 568 -20.62 -11.17 -8.69
C LEU A 568 -20.20 -12.01 -9.91
N LEU A 569 -19.24 -12.92 -9.74
CA LEU A 569 -18.81 -13.80 -10.82
C LEU A 569 -19.88 -14.83 -11.20
N GLY A 570 -20.68 -15.30 -10.24
CA GLY A 570 -21.84 -16.13 -10.51
C GLY A 570 -22.84 -15.42 -11.42
N ILE A 571 -23.13 -14.14 -11.17
CA ILE A 571 -24.01 -13.32 -12.01
C ILE A 571 -23.41 -13.12 -13.43
N VAL A 572 -22.12 -12.84 -13.52
CA VAL A 572 -21.43 -12.64 -14.82
C VAL A 572 -21.35 -13.94 -15.65
N SER A 573 -21.39 -15.11 -14.99
CA SER A 573 -21.27 -16.42 -15.65
C SER A 573 -22.60 -16.99 -16.16
N VAL A 574 -23.74 -16.43 -15.77
CA VAL A 574 -25.11 -16.77 -16.20
C VAL A 574 -25.57 -15.86 -17.35
#